data_d3843d22260144396afa576461c79380
#
_entry.id   d3843d22260144396afa576461c79380
#
_cell.length_a   1.000
_cell.length_b   1.000
_cell.length_c   1.000
_cell.angle_alpha   90.00
_cell.angle_beta   90.00
_cell.angle_gamma   90.00
#
_symmetry.space_group_name_H-M   'P 1'
#
loop_
_entity.id
_entity.type
_entity.pdbx_description
1 polymer ?
#
loop_
_entity_poly.entity_id
_entity_poly.type
_entity_poly.pdbx_seq_one_letter_code
_entity_poly.pdbx_strand_id
1 'polypeptide(L)'
;MAEKKSSPPKKKAPADDAVELKMQRDTFVHTFFKKGAEFTEELLRENERLRKEKVELDDQNAQLRTQLKSNQAMRELINKIEHLEHERDKLLTQVHEVEAVSSRFSGRYSEMEEELSTLANLYVATYQLHSTLRPKLVLQHLRELLAQLVGARAHAFYVANEAHTELLPVTSDGVSHERLPRIPLGASSPDVKNQAVTATVERVFLTGVPHINEDRLTKPSSAQPGNDAPVACLPMRIDDTVIGVIVIYSLLEQKEHFVAVDYELFKMLGAHAATALMGALLFANAEGKLPGFEAIENLRVAG
;
A
#
# COMPACT_ATOMS: atom_id res chain seq x y z
N MET A 1 24.47 45.84 11.92
CA MET A 1 25.52 44.89 11.60
C MET A 1 25.51 43.80 12.68
N ALA A 2 24.96 42.66 12.40
CA ALA A 2 25.17 41.43 13.16
C ALA A 2 24.73 40.29 12.27
N GLU A 3 25.69 39.65 11.66
CA GLU A 3 25.55 38.46 10.85
C GLU A 3 25.06 37.29 11.73
N LYS A 4 23.96 36.71 11.34
CA LYS A 4 23.53 35.40 11.84
C LYS A 4 24.01 34.33 10.87
N LYS A 5 25.06 33.64 11.25
CA LYS A 5 25.53 32.40 10.61
C LYS A 5 24.43 31.36 10.65
N SER A 6 24.00 30.92 9.48
CA SER A 6 23.14 29.76 9.32
C SER A 6 23.98 28.49 9.35
N SER A 7 23.69 27.63 10.30
CA SER A 7 24.23 26.28 10.37
C SER A 7 23.65 25.37 9.29
N PRO A 8 24.38 24.38 8.77
CA PRO A 8 23.89 23.49 7.72
C PRO A 8 22.87 22.48 8.28
N PRO A 9 21.94 22.00 7.42
CA PRO A 9 20.93 21.06 7.86
C PRO A 9 21.57 19.69 8.16
N LYS A 10 21.31 19.19 9.35
CA LYS A 10 21.65 17.82 9.76
C LYS A 10 20.91 16.81 8.87
N LYS A 11 21.64 15.89 8.28
CA LYS A 11 21.09 14.69 7.64
C LYS A 11 20.25 13.92 8.68
N LYS A 12 18.96 13.76 8.39
CA LYS A 12 18.06 12.93 9.19
C LYS A 12 18.48 11.45 9.05
N ALA A 13 18.53 10.76 10.17
CA ALA A 13 18.82 9.34 10.24
C ALA A 13 17.55 8.54 9.81
N PRO A 14 17.69 7.31 9.30
CA PRO A 14 16.55 6.50 8.81
C PRO A 14 15.50 6.14 9.88
N ALA A 15 15.77 6.43 11.14
CA ALA A 15 14.79 6.33 12.23
C ALA A 15 13.73 7.45 12.18
N ASP A 16 14.05 8.59 11.57
CA ASP A 16 13.16 9.75 11.50
C ASP A 16 12.01 9.52 10.49
N ASP A 17 12.25 8.82 9.38
CA ASP A 17 11.21 8.53 8.37
C ASP A 17 10.14 7.56 8.89
N ALA A 18 10.53 6.58 9.70
CA ALA A 18 9.60 5.67 10.35
C ALA A 18 8.74 6.36 11.42
N VAL A 19 9.29 7.36 12.08
CA VAL A 19 8.60 8.22 13.05
C VAL A 19 7.66 9.17 12.31
N GLU A 20 8.09 9.73 11.18
CA GLU A 20 7.30 10.65 10.36
C GLU A 20 6.11 9.93 9.70
N LEU A 21 6.28 8.69 9.23
CA LEU A 21 5.19 7.84 8.73
C LEU A 21 4.20 7.44 9.83
N LYS A 22 4.69 7.14 11.04
CA LYS A 22 3.83 6.93 12.20
C LYS A 22 3.06 8.20 12.56
N MET A 23 3.72 9.33 12.52
CA MET A 23 3.11 10.63 12.81
C MET A 23 2.07 11.03 11.75
N GLN A 24 2.31 10.75 10.47
CA GLN A 24 1.33 10.94 9.39
C GLN A 24 0.13 10.01 9.53
N ARG A 25 0.36 8.74 9.87
CA ARG A 25 -0.71 7.79 10.17
C ARG A 25 -1.52 8.23 11.38
N ASP A 26 -0.85 8.61 12.46
CA ASP A 26 -1.51 9.04 13.69
C ASP A 26 -2.23 10.38 13.49
N THR A 27 -1.71 11.28 12.65
CA THR A 27 -2.37 12.51 12.23
C THR A 27 -3.59 12.22 11.37
N PHE A 28 -3.51 11.27 10.43
CA PHE A 28 -4.65 10.84 9.62
C PHE A 28 -5.73 10.19 10.49
N VAL A 29 -5.35 9.29 11.38
CA VAL A 29 -6.26 8.65 12.34
C VAL A 29 -6.90 9.70 13.26
N HIS A 30 -6.11 10.64 13.78
CA HIS A 30 -6.62 11.73 14.62
C HIS A 30 -7.57 12.66 13.86
N THR A 31 -7.26 12.96 12.57
CA THR A 31 -8.12 13.79 11.71
C THR A 31 -9.41 13.07 11.34
N PHE A 32 -9.35 11.76 11.10
CA PHE A 32 -10.51 10.92 10.83
C PHE A 32 -11.41 10.82 12.07
N PHE A 33 -10.82 10.59 13.25
CA PHE A 33 -11.59 10.59 14.51
C PHE A 33 -12.15 11.98 14.84
N LYS A 34 -11.41 13.05 14.55
CA LYS A 34 -11.88 14.43 14.73
C LYS A 34 -13.07 14.73 13.81
N LYS A 35 -12.99 14.38 12.52
CA LYS A 35 -14.12 14.51 11.58
C LYS A 35 -15.31 13.62 11.97
N GLY A 36 -15.03 12.40 12.45
CA GLY A 36 -16.06 11.51 12.99
C GLY A 36 -16.73 12.08 14.25
N ALA A 37 -15.95 12.72 15.14
CA ALA A 37 -16.47 13.39 16.32
C ALA A 37 -17.29 14.64 15.94
N GLU A 38 -16.82 15.45 14.99
CA GLU A 38 -17.56 16.61 14.46
C GLU A 38 -18.89 16.18 13.83
N PHE A 39 -18.89 15.09 13.05
CA PHE A 39 -20.12 14.54 12.45
C PHE A 39 -21.07 13.95 13.50
N THR A 40 -20.54 13.29 14.54
CA THR A 40 -21.37 12.80 15.66
C THR A 40 -21.92 13.96 16.49
N GLU A 41 -21.17 15.04 16.66
CA GLU A 41 -21.63 16.23 17.36
C GLU A 41 -22.74 16.96 16.59
N GLU A 42 -22.62 17.04 15.25
CA GLU A 42 -23.64 17.59 14.37
C GLU A 42 -24.92 16.74 14.39
N LEU A 43 -24.78 15.40 14.35
CA LEU A 43 -25.91 14.48 14.51
C LEU A 43 -26.57 14.59 15.90
N LEU A 44 -25.79 14.82 16.96
CA LEU A 44 -26.31 15.06 18.30
C LEU A 44 -27.12 16.37 18.38
N ARG A 45 -26.59 17.44 17.78
CA ARG A 45 -27.30 18.75 17.72
C ARG A 45 -28.60 18.64 16.92
N GLU A 46 -28.59 17.91 15.79
CA GLU A 46 -29.82 17.71 15.01
C GLU A 46 -30.81 16.78 15.75
N ASN A 47 -30.30 15.79 16.49
CA ASN A 47 -31.13 14.97 17.38
C ASN A 47 -31.73 15.75 18.53
N GLU A 48 -30.99 16.71 19.11
CA GLU A 48 -31.51 17.61 20.15
C GLU A 48 -32.55 18.60 19.60
N ARG A 49 -32.34 19.10 18.36
CA ARG A 49 -33.32 19.95 17.66
C ARG A 49 -34.62 19.18 17.39
N LEU A 50 -34.51 17.98 16.84
CA LEU A 50 -35.64 17.10 16.59
C LEU A 50 -36.35 16.66 17.89
N ARG A 51 -35.58 16.49 18.99
CA ARG A 51 -36.18 16.24 20.32
C ARG A 51 -36.98 17.44 20.85
N LYS A 52 -36.50 18.68 20.64
CA LYS A 52 -37.24 19.88 21.03
C LYS A 52 -38.52 20.04 20.22
N GLU A 53 -38.45 19.82 18.89
CA GLU A 53 -39.60 19.86 17.99
C GLU A 53 -40.60 18.73 18.33
N LYS A 54 -40.10 17.56 18.68
CA LYS A 54 -40.93 16.44 19.17
C LYS A 54 -41.65 16.80 20.47
N VAL A 55 -40.96 17.45 21.42
CA VAL A 55 -41.56 17.87 22.69
C VAL A 55 -42.67 18.92 22.45
N GLU A 56 -42.44 19.85 21.53
CA GLU A 56 -43.43 20.88 21.18
C GLU A 56 -44.67 20.28 20.49
N LEU A 57 -44.47 19.30 19.60
CA LEU A 57 -45.54 18.51 18.98
C LEU A 57 -46.26 17.63 20.03
N ASP A 58 -45.53 17.10 21.00
CA ASP A 58 -46.09 16.29 22.08
C ASP A 58 -46.94 17.13 23.01
N ASP A 59 -46.55 18.41 23.30
CA ASP A 59 -47.37 19.35 24.09
C ASP A 59 -48.66 19.76 23.36
N GLN A 60 -48.60 20.05 22.04
CA GLN A 60 -49.77 20.32 21.21
C GLN A 60 -50.71 19.11 21.15
N ASN A 61 -50.20 17.93 21.01
CA ASN A 61 -50.98 16.71 21.07
C ASN A 61 -51.63 16.49 22.43
N ALA A 62 -50.92 16.82 23.55
CA ALA A 62 -51.44 16.70 24.90
C ALA A 62 -52.62 17.67 25.13
N GLN A 63 -52.58 18.89 24.57
CA GLN A 63 -53.68 19.84 24.62
C GLN A 63 -54.91 19.35 23.84
N LEU A 64 -54.71 18.84 22.59
CA LEU A 64 -55.79 18.26 21.79
C LEU A 64 -56.39 17.01 22.45
N ARG A 65 -55.58 16.18 23.06
CA ARG A 65 -56.03 15.02 23.83
C ARG A 65 -56.81 15.42 25.09
N THR A 66 -56.51 16.56 25.67
CA THR A 66 -57.24 17.05 26.85
C THR A 66 -58.65 17.50 26.49
N GLN A 67 -58.86 18.04 25.27
CA GLN A 67 -60.19 18.34 24.71
C GLN A 67 -61.01 17.10 24.39
N LEU A 68 -60.36 16.01 24.02
CA LEU A 68 -61.00 14.73 23.71
C LEU A 68 -61.28 13.87 24.96
N LYS A 69 -60.81 14.27 26.15
CA LYS A 69 -60.93 13.54 27.41
C LYS A 69 -62.34 13.38 27.97
N SER A 70 -63.37 13.87 27.29
CA SER A 70 -64.77 13.71 27.72
C SER A 70 -65.39 12.32 27.43
N ASN A 71 -64.74 11.51 26.63
CA ASN A 71 -65.23 10.19 26.24
C ASN A 71 -64.30 9.07 26.76
N GLN A 72 -64.82 8.19 27.62
CA GLN A 72 -64.04 7.13 28.31
C GLN A 72 -63.39 6.14 27.33
N ALA A 73 -64.09 5.81 26.23
CA ALA A 73 -63.59 4.94 25.16
C ALA A 73 -62.39 5.54 24.39
N MET A 74 -62.38 6.91 24.29
CA MET A 74 -61.28 7.62 23.62
C MET A 74 -60.00 7.61 24.47
N ARG A 75 -60.16 7.63 25.82
CA ARG A 75 -59.01 7.52 26.74
C ARG A 75 -58.30 6.18 26.61
N GLU A 76 -59.04 5.08 26.53
CA GLU A 76 -58.44 3.73 26.38
C GLU A 76 -57.70 3.55 25.05
N LEU A 77 -58.27 4.14 23.98
CA LEU A 77 -57.61 4.13 22.67
C LEU A 77 -56.32 4.96 22.67
N ILE A 78 -56.34 6.14 23.29
CA ILE A 78 -55.17 7.02 23.42
C ILE A 78 -54.06 6.31 24.24
N ASN A 79 -54.41 5.75 25.37
CA ASN A 79 -53.44 5.00 26.20
C ASN A 79 -52.81 3.80 25.44
N LYS A 80 -53.62 3.12 24.60
CA LYS A 80 -53.13 2.05 23.78
C LYS A 80 -52.23 2.52 22.64
N ILE A 81 -52.54 3.67 22.07
CA ILE A 81 -51.69 4.33 21.05
C ILE A 81 -50.37 4.76 21.69
N GLU A 82 -50.40 5.40 22.85
CA GLU A 82 -49.19 5.84 23.58
C GLU A 82 -48.28 4.65 23.93
N HIS A 83 -48.89 3.54 24.37
CA HIS A 83 -48.13 2.31 24.63
C HIS A 83 -47.49 1.76 23.38
N LEU A 84 -48.24 1.68 22.27
CA LEU A 84 -47.70 1.21 20.99
C LEU A 84 -46.67 2.16 20.39
N GLU A 85 -46.84 3.46 20.53
CA GLU A 85 -45.86 4.45 20.11
C GLU A 85 -44.56 4.29 20.92
N HIS A 86 -44.68 4.10 22.23
CA HIS A 86 -43.52 3.85 23.09
C HIS A 86 -42.78 2.55 22.75
N GLU A 87 -43.53 1.47 22.51
CA GLU A 87 -42.94 0.19 22.03
C GLU A 87 -42.28 0.35 20.66
N ARG A 88 -42.96 1.08 19.74
CA ARG A 88 -42.37 1.36 18.42
C ARG A 88 -41.08 2.14 18.54
N ASP A 89 -41.03 3.20 19.34
CA ASP A 89 -39.85 4.03 19.50
C ASP A 89 -38.71 3.25 20.16
N LYS A 90 -39.02 2.39 21.11
CA LYS A 90 -38.05 1.48 21.72
C LYS A 90 -37.50 0.48 20.70
N LEU A 91 -38.37 -0.12 19.89
CA LEU A 91 -37.94 -1.05 18.84
C LEU A 91 -37.12 -0.36 17.77
N LEU A 92 -37.51 0.87 17.36
CA LEU A 92 -36.73 1.66 16.40
C LEU A 92 -35.34 1.99 16.94
N THR A 93 -35.23 2.35 18.20
CA THR A 93 -33.95 2.59 18.85
C THR A 93 -33.07 1.34 18.84
N GLN A 94 -33.65 0.18 19.18
CA GLN A 94 -32.94 -1.10 19.15
C GLN A 94 -32.51 -1.49 17.72
N VAL A 95 -33.37 -1.26 16.72
CA VAL A 95 -33.03 -1.51 15.32
C VAL A 95 -31.85 -0.64 14.88
N HIS A 96 -31.89 0.64 15.18
CA HIS A 96 -30.79 1.54 14.86
C HIS A 96 -29.48 1.18 15.57
N GLU A 97 -29.55 0.76 16.83
CA GLU A 97 -28.37 0.27 17.55
C GLU A 97 -27.79 -0.99 16.89
N VAL A 98 -28.64 -1.95 16.56
CA VAL A 98 -28.21 -3.18 15.87
C VAL A 98 -27.64 -2.92 14.48
N GLU A 99 -28.28 -2.02 13.70
CA GLU A 99 -27.78 -1.61 12.40
C GLU A 99 -26.42 -0.90 12.50
N ALA A 100 -26.26 -0.01 13.47
CA ALA A 100 -25.00 0.68 13.71
C ALA A 100 -23.88 -0.28 14.13
N VAL A 101 -24.19 -1.25 14.99
CA VAL A 101 -23.24 -2.30 15.39
C VAL A 101 -22.91 -3.20 14.21
N SER A 102 -23.91 -3.65 13.46
CA SER A 102 -23.71 -4.50 12.27
C SER A 102 -22.84 -3.82 11.21
N SER A 103 -23.11 -2.55 10.94
CA SER A 103 -22.31 -1.76 9.99
C SER A 103 -20.85 -1.62 10.44
N ARG A 104 -20.61 -1.38 11.73
CA ARG A 104 -19.26 -1.31 12.29
C ARG A 104 -18.54 -2.67 12.20
N PHE A 105 -19.23 -3.76 12.49
CA PHE A 105 -18.65 -5.09 12.35
C PHE A 105 -18.33 -5.43 10.91
N SER A 106 -19.22 -5.10 9.98
CA SER A 106 -19.00 -5.32 8.55
C SER A 106 -17.79 -4.52 8.03
N GLY A 107 -17.66 -3.26 8.43
CA GLY A 107 -16.50 -2.44 8.08
C GLY A 107 -15.19 -3.02 8.61
N ARG A 108 -15.16 -3.38 9.91
CA ARG A 108 -13.97 -3.99 10.51
C ARG A 108 -13.61 -5.36 9.92
N TYR A 109 -14.64 -6.12 9.56
CA TYR A 109 -14.41 -7.42 8.93
C TYR A 109 -13.77 -7.27 7.54
N SER A 110 -14.25 -6.30 6.75
CA SER A 110 -13.67 -5.99 5.44
C SER A 110 -12.22 -5.48 5.55
N GLU A 111 -11.93 -4.60 6.51
CA GLU A 111 -10.57 -4.13 6.78
C GLU A 111 -9.64 -5.29 7.15
N MET A 112 -10.10 -6.19 8.03
CA MET A 112 -9.32 -7.35 8.44
C MET A 112 -9.10 -8.36 7.32
N GLU A 113 -10.08 -8.58 6.43
CA GLU A 113 -9.91 -9.43 5.25
C GLU A 113 -8.86 -8.84 4.30
N GLU A 114 -8.85 -7.52 4.09
CA GLU A 114 -7.86 -6.85 3.26
C GLU A 114 -6.45 -6.95 3.87
N GLU A 115 -6.31 -6.74 5.18
CA GLU A 115 -5.05 -6.92 5.89
C GLU A 115 -4.53 -8.36 5.82
N LEU A 116 -5.40 -9.35 6.03
CA LEU A 116 -5.05 -10.77 5.94
C LEU A 116 -4.63 -11.16 4.52
N SER A 117 -5.36 -10.66 3.51
CA SER A 117 -5.01 -10.87 2.11
C SER A 117 -3.64 -10.29 1.77
N THR A 118 -3.36 -9.09 2.25
CA THR A 118 -2.06 -8.42 2.09
C THR A 118 -0.94 -9.24 2.73
N LEU A 119 -1.12 -9.66 3.98
CA LEU A 119 -0.14 -10.49 4.69
C LEU A 119 0.09 -11.83 4.00
N ALA A 120 -0.98 -12.48 3.52
CA ALA A 120 -0.87 -13.74 2.80
C ALA A 120 -0.06 -13.56 1.50
N ASN A 121 -0.32 -12.51 0.75
CA ASN A 121 0.42 -12.20 -0.48
C ASN A 121 1.90 -11.93 -0.20
N LEU A 122 2.22 -11.15 0.82
CA LEU A 122 3.60 -10.88 1.24
C LEU A 122 4.31 -12.15 1.71
N TYR A 123 3.62 -13.01 2.46
CA TYR A 123 4.16 -14.28 2.93
C TYR A 123 4.47 -15.22 1.76
N VAL A 124 3.52 -15.42 0.84
CA VAL A 124 3.71 -16.27 -0.35
C VAL A 124 4.86 -15.77 -1.20
N ALA A 125 4.92 -14.46 -1.44
CA ALA A 125 5.99 -13.84 -2.22
C ALA A 125 7.37 -14.09 -1.57
N THR A 126 7.49 -13.84 -0.26
CA THR A 126 8.74 -14.08 0.47
C THR A 126 9.13 -15.56 0.47
N TYR A 127 8.17 -16.44 0.74
CA TYR A 127 8.39 -17.87 0.73
C TYR A 127 8.87 -18.37 -0.62
N GLN A 128 8.23 -17.97 -1.72
CA GLN A 128 8.62 -18.37 -3.07
C GLN A 128 10.04 -17.93 -3.41
N LEU A 129 10.40 -16.68 -3.09
CA LEU A 129 11.72 -16.14 -3.38
C LEU A 129 12.84 -16.89 -2.65
N HIS A 130 12.60 -17.28 -1.41
CA HIS A 130 13.62 -17.96 -0.59
C HIS A 130 13.52 -19.50 -0.60
N SER A 131 12.57 -20.07 -1.35
CA SER A 131 12.38 -21.52 -1.43
C SER A 131 13.46 -22.25 -2.26
N THR A 132 14.27 -21.53 -3.01
CA THR A 132 15.27 -22.09 -3.92
C THR A 132 16.55 -21.27 -3.96
N LEU A 133 17.68 -21.95 -4.14
CA LEU A 133 18.99 -21.33 -4.39
C LEU A 133 19.42 -21.47 -5.87
N ARG A 134 18.47 -21.72 -6.76
CA ARG A 134 18.74 -21.77 -8.21
C ARG A 134 18.42 -20.42 -8.85
N PRO A 135 19.41 -19.65 -9.38
CA PRO A 135 19.19 -18.30 -9.89
C PRO A 135 18.08 -18.21 -10.93
N LYS A 136 17.99 -19.19 -11.83
CA LYS A 136 16.93 -19.22 -12.86
C LYS A 136 15.53 -19.36 -12.27
N LEU A 137 15.37 -20.15 -11.20
CA LEU A 137 14.08 -20.30 -10.52
C LEU A 137 13.71 -19.05 -9.72
N VAL A 138 14.69 -18.42 -9.06
CA VAL A 138 14.47 -17.14 -8.37
C VAL A 138 13.96 -16.08 -9.35
N LEU A 139 14.60 -15.95 -10.52
CA LEU A 139 14.15 -15.02 -11.57
C LEU A 139 12.77 -15.39 -12.13
N GLN A 140 12.46 -16.67 -12.24
CA GLN A 140 11.12 -17.13 -12.64
C GLN A 140 10.07 -16.73 -11.59
N HIS A 141 10.32 -17.01 -10.32
CA HIS A 141 9.42 -16.61 -9.23
C HIS A 141 9.22 -15.08 -9.19
N LEU A 142 10.29 -14.30 -9.37
CA LEU A 142 10.20 -12.84 -9.45
C LEU A 142 9.27 -12.36 -10.57
N ARG A 143 9.38 -12.96 -11.78
CA ARG A 143 8.48 -12.66 -12.90
C ARG A 143 7.03 -13.00 -12.57
N GLU A 144 6.81 -14.20 -12.03
CA GLU A 144 5.48 -14.67 -11.64
C GLU A 144 4.84 -13.78 -10.57
N LEU A 145 5.62 -13.37 -9.56
CA LEU A 145 5.14 -12.45 -8.51
C LEU A 145 4.74 -11.08 -9.07
N LEU A 146 5.56 -10.50 -9.96
CA LEU A 146 5.21 -9.24 -10.60
C LEU A 146 3.96 -9.35 -11.48
N ALA A 147 3.85 -10.45 -12.23
CA ALA A 147 2.70 -10.67 -13.10
C ALA A 147 1.41 -10.93 -12.29
N GLN A 148 1.47 -11.77 -11.25
CA GLN A 148 0.29 -12.22 -10.52
C GLN A 148 -0.15 -11.24 -9.43
N LEU A 149 0.79 -10.71 -8.62
CA LEU A 149 0.46 -9.87 -7.48
C LEU A 149 0.36 -8.39 -7.85
N VAL A 150 1.29 -7.91 -8.69
CA VAL A 150 1.30 -6.51 -9.12
C VAL A 150 0.45 -6.29 -10.37
N GLY A 151 0.25 -7.33 -11.17
CA GLY A 151 -0.42 -7.22 -12.48
C GLY A 151 0.49 -6.57 -13.53
N ALA A 152 1.81 -6.75 -13.43
CA ALA A 152 2.77 -6.24 -14.39
C ALA A 152 2.71 -7.07 -15.68
N ARG A 153 2.24 -6.45 -16.79
CA ARG A 153 2.17 -7.06 -18.11
C ARG A 153 3.52 -7.12 -18.81
N ALA A 154 4.30 -6.03 -18.68
CA ALA A 154 5.62 -5.94 -19.28
C ALA A 154 6.61 -5.41 -18.25
N HIS A 155 7.67 -6.19 -18.00
CA HIS A 155 8.68 -5.87 -17.00
C HIS A 155 10.04 -6.48 -17.35
N ALA A 156 11.11 -5.97 -16.76
CA ALA A 156 12.46 -6.48 -16.90
C ALA A 156 13.24 -6.33 -15.58
N PHE A 157 14.25 -7.17 -15.43
CA PHE A 157 15.18 -7.14 -14.31
C PHE A 157 16.57 -6.82 -14.82
N TYR A 158 17.18 -5.82 -14.20
CA TYR A 158 18.56 -5.41 -14.46
C TYR A 158 19.42 -5.68 -13.24
N VAL A 159 20.60 -6.23 -13.46
CA VAL A 159 21.58 -6.49 -12.39
C VAL A 159 22.90 -5.85 -12.78
N ALA A 160 23.57 -5.24 -11.80
CA ALA A 160 24.88 -4.64 -12.00
C ALA A 160 25.93 -5.73 -12.22
N ASN A 161 26.91 -5.45 -13.08
CA ASN A 161 28.10 -6.25 -13.19
C ASN A 161 28.98 -6.07 -11.93
N GLU A 162 29.97 -6.95 -11.76
CA GLU A 162 30.88 -6.94 -10.60
C GLU A 162 31.62 -5.61 -10.41
N ALA A 163 31.99 -4.95 -11.51
CA ALA A 163 32.67 -3.66 -11.49
C ALA A 163 31.73 -2.46 -11.25
N HIS A 164 30.41 -2.68 -11.17
CA HIS A 164 29.40 -1.62 -11.08
C HIS A 164 29.50 -0.55 -12.18
N THR A 165 29.93 -0.97 -13.39
CA THR A 165 30.07 -0.08 -14.55
C THR A 165 28.88 -0.09 -15.49
N GLU A 166 28.09 -1.18 -15.45
CA GLU A 166 26.90 -1.33 -16.30
C GLU A 166 25.83 -2.19 -15.64
N LEU A 167 24.58 -1.98 -16.04
CA LEU A 167 23.45 -2.81 -15.70
C LEU A 167 23.10 -3.71 -16.89
N LEU A 168 23.02 -5.00 -16.62
CA LEU A 168 22.70 -6.03 -17.61
C LEU A 168 21.26 -6.49 -17.43
N PRO A 169 20.46 -6.58 -18.50
CA PRO A 169 19.15 -7.22 -18.42
C PRO A 169 19.33 -8.71 -18.23
N VAL A 170 18.74 -9.29 -17.18
CA VAL A 170 18.89 -10.73 -16.86
C VAL A 170 17.66 -11.54 -17.21
N THR A 171 16.48 -10.93 -17.15
CA THR A 171 15.22 -11.54 -17.56
C THR A 171 14.16 -10.48 -17.84
N SER A 172 13.18 -10.83 -18.65
CA SER A 172 12.04 -9.97 -18.98
C SER A 172 10.80 -10.80 -19.26
N ASP A 173 9.64 -10.14 -19.15
CA ASP A 173 8.36 -10.66 -19.59
C ASP A 173 7.58 -9.53 -20.29
N GLY A 174 6.81 -9.88 -21.33
CA GLY A 174 6.09 -8.88 -22.14
C GLY A 174 6.98 -7.96 -22.98
N VAL A 175 8.32 -8.08 -22.86
CA VAL A 175 9.32 -7.33 -23.64
C VAL A 175 10.36 -8.32 -24.18
N SER A 176 10.71 -8.19 -25.47
CA SER A 176 11.77 -9.00 -26.05
C SER A 176 13.12 -8.67 -25.39
N HIS A 177 13.79 -9.67 -24.84
CA HIS A 177 15.07 -9.52 -24.18
C HIS A 177 16.16 -8.90 -25.09
N GLU A 178 16.12 -9.19 -26.38
CA GLU A 178 17.06 -8.64 -27.40
C GLU A 178 16.92 -7.12 -27.58
N ARG A 179 15.79 -6.55 -27.17
CA ARG A 179 15.53 -5.09 -27.29
C ARG A 179 15.90 -4.32 -26.03
N LEU A 180 16.23 -5.01 -24.95
CA LEU A 180 16.60 -4.36 -23.71
C LEU A 180 18.06 -3.88 -23.79
N PRO A 181 18.32 -2.56 -23.61
CA PRO A 181 19.67 -2.05 -23.66
C PRO A 181 20.48 -2.47 -22.44
N ARG A 182 21.78 -2.64 -22.61
CA ARG A 182 22.72 -2.56 -21.49
C ARG A 182 22.82 -1.10 -21.07
N ILE A 183 22.81 -0.83 -19.79
CA ILE A 183 22.78 0.54 -19.26
C ILE A 183 24.13 0.84 -18.63
N PRO A 184 24.99 1.66 -19.29
CA PRO A 184 26.25 2.09 -18.70
C PRO A 184 25.98 3.03 -17.52
N LEU A 185 26.74 2.87 -16.46
CA LEU A 185 26.65 3.71 -15.26
C LEU A 185 27.70 4.83 -15.33
N GLY A 186 27.26 6.08 -15.18
CA GLY A 186 28.14 7.26 -15.17
C GLY A 186 28.62 7.72 -16.56
N ALA A 187 28.13 7.15 -17.64
CA ALA A 187 28.41 7.61 -19.00
C ALA A 187 27.13 8.05 -19.70
N SER A 188 27.15 9.18 -20.41
CA SER A 188 26.02 9.61 -21.25
C SER A 188 25.77 8.54 -22.32
N SER A 189 24.60 7.89 -22.26
CA SER A 189 24.22 6.89 -23.23
C SER A 189 24.10 7.50 -24.63
N PRO A 190 24.79 6.97 -25.66
CA PRO A 190 24.70 7.48 -27.03
C PRO A 190 23.39 7.10 -27.73
N ASP A 191 22.58 6.19 -27.14
CA ASP A 191 21.38 5.67 -27.78
C ASP A 191 20.14 6.52 -27.46
N VAL A 192 19.78 7.39 -28.40
CA VAL A 192 18.67 8.37 -28.27
C VAL A 192 17.31 7.69 -28.10
N LYS A 193 17.12 6.46 -28.59
CA LYS A 193 15.80 5.78 -28.58
C LYS A 193 15.38 5.28 -27.21
N ASN A 194 16.34 4.94 -26.35
CA ASN A 194 16.09 4.37 -25.02
C ASN A 194 16.48 5.34 -23.88
N GLN A 195 16.77 6.60 -24.19
CA GLN A 195 17.34 7.56 -23.25
C GLN A 195 16.48 7.76 -21.99
N ALA A 196 15.14 7.80 -22.14
CA ALA A 196 14.24 7.99 -21.01
C ALA A 196 14.24 6.80 -20.04
N VAL A 197 14.27 5.56 -20.56
CA VAL A 197 14.36 4.35 -19.76
C VAL A 197 15.72 4.28 -19.09
N THR A 198 16.79 4.42 -19.87
CA THR A 198 18.17 4.32 -19.40
C THR A 198 18.45 5.33 -18.27
N ALA A 199 18.09 6.61 -18.48
CA ALA A 199 18.29 7.65 -17.47
C ALA A 199 17.49 7.42 -16.20
N THR A 200 16.25 6.89 -16.30
CA THR A 200 15.43 6.60 -15.13
C THR A 200 15.99 5.42 -14.34
N VAL A 201 16.38 4.35 -15.03
CA VAL A 201 16.97 3.15 -14.39
C VAL A 201 18.31 3.47 -13.75
N GLU A 202 19.19 4.19 -14.44
CA GLU A 202 20.47 4.66 -13.90
C GLU A 202 20.27 5.50 -12.63
N ARG A 203 19.36 6.48 -12.69
CA ARG A 203 19.04 7.31 -11.53
C ARG A 203 18.58 6.49 -10.34
N VAL A 204 17.65 5.55 -10.54
CA VAL A 204 17.14 4.67 -9.46
C VAL A 204 18.25 3.80 -8.89
N PHE A 205 19.13 3.29 -9.75
CA PHE A 205 20.28 2.51 -9.30
C PHE A 205 21.24 3.34 -8.45
N LEU A 206 21.59 4.55 -8.90
CA LEU A 206 22.55 5.42 -8.20
C LEU A 206 21.99 6.03 -6.92
N THR A 207 20.70 6.37 -6.90
CA THR A 207 20.06 7.02 -5.73
C THR A 207 19.46 6.02 -4.75
N GLY A 208 19.15 4.81 -5.19
CA GLY A 208 18.39 3.84 -4.40
C GLY A 208 16.94 4.26 -4.09
N VAL A 209 16.44 5.31 -4.76
CA VAL A 209 15.08 5.83 -4.59
C VAL A 209 14.19 5.26 -5.69
N PRO A 210 13.08 4.59 -5.35
CA PRO A 210 12.15 4.07 -6.35
C PRO A 210 11.53 5.22 -7.15
N HIS A 211 11.30 4.96 -8.45
CA HIS A 211 10.59 5.87 -9.33
C HIS A 211 9.26 5.25 -9.74
N ILE A 212 8.14 5.94 -9.46
CA ILE A 212 6.80 5.51 -9.82
C ILE A 212 6.13 6.67 -10.56
N ASN A 213 5.58 6.38 -11.73
CA ASN A 213 4.92 7.35 -12.60
C ASN A 213 3.49 6.87 -12.90
N GLU A 214 2.54 7.24 -12.05
CA GLU A 214 1.14 6.86 -12.19
C GLU A 214 0.44 7.52 -13.39
N ASP A 215 0.89 8.69 -13.82
CA ASP A 215 0.32 9.39 -14.98
C ASP A 215 0.42 8.58 -16.28
N ARG A 216 1.32 7.59 -16.31
CA ARG A 216 1.51 6.69 -17.45
C ARG A 216 0.53 5.53 -17.48
N LEU A 217 -0.10 5.20 -16.37
CA LEU A 217 -1.08 4.11 -16.28
C LEU A 217 -2.34 4.42 -17.08
N THR A 218 -2.74 5.70 -17.14
CA THR A 218 -3.96 6.15 -17.83
C THR A 218 -3.78 6.38 -19.32
N LYS A 219 -2.54 6.36 -19.83
CA LYS A 219 -2.25 6.54 -21.24
C LYS A 219 -1.93 5.18 -21.88
N PRO A 220 -2.74 4.68 -22.81
CA PRO A 220 -2.40 3.45 -23.52
C PRO A 220 -1.04 3.67 -24.20
N SER A 221 -0.08 2.83 -23.82
CA SER A 221 1.21 2.80 -24.51
C SER A 221 0.98 2.31 -25.93
N SER A 222 0.96 3.22 -26.88
CA SER A 222 0.89 2.90 -28.30
C SER A 222 2.24 2.42 -28.85
N ALA A 223 3.30 2.58 -28.06
CA ALA A 223 4.65 2.22 -28.41
C ALA A 223 5.02 0.85 -27.84
N GLN A 224 5.97 0.23 -28.44
CA GLN A 224 6.48 -1.07 -28.05
C GLN A 224 7.06 -0.98 -26.62
N PRO A 225 6.68 -1.89 -25.70
CA PRO A 225 7.28 -1.97 -24.37
C PRO A 225 8.81 -2.01 -24.49
N GLY A 226 9.51 -1.21 -23.70
CA GLY A 226 10.98 -1.09 -23.73
C GLY A 226 11.51 0.23 -24.27
N ASN A 227 10.76 0.96 -25.09
CA ASN A 227 11.16 2.28 -25.61
C ASN A 227 10.52 3.44 -24.82
N ASP A 228 9.40 3.19 -24.19
CA ASP A 228 8.68 4.20 -23.40
C ASP A 228 9.24 4.31 -21.99
N ALA A 229 9.09 5.50 -21.40
CA ALA A 229 9.44 5.69 -19.99
C ALA A 229 8.68 4.68 -19.11
N PRO A 230 9.38 4.03 -18.17
CA PRO A 230 8.78 3.02 -17.32
C PRO A 230 7.70 3.57 -16.41
N VAL A 231 6.72 2.73 -16.07
CA VAL A 231 5.67 3.03 -15.10
C VAL A 231 6.25 3.00 -13.68
N ALA A 232 7.10 2.02 -13.39
CA ALA A 232 7.82 1.96 -12.13
C ALA A 232 9.23 1.39 -12.32
N CYS A 233 10.17 1.92 -11.54
CA CYS A 233 11.51 1.39 -11.37
C CYS A 233 11.78 1.22 -9.87
N LEU A 234 12.13 -0.01 -9.47
CA LEU A 234 12.32 -0.37 -8.07
C LEU A 234 13.77 -0.83 -7.86
N PRO A 235 14.52 -0.23 -6.92
CA PRO A 235 15.87 -0.67 -6.64
C PRO A 235 15.87 -2.00 -5.89
N MET A 236 16.71 -2.93 -6.32
CA MET A 236 17.03 -4.16 -5.58
C MET A 236 18.22 -3.88 -4.68
N ARG A 237 18.01 -3.89 -3.35
CA ARG A 237 19.00 -3.49 -2.36
C ARG A 237 19.35 -4.62 -1.40
N ILE A 238 20.64 -4.69 -1.06
CA ILE A 238 21.13 -5.44 0.08
C ILE A 238 21.82 -4.42 0.98
N ASP A 239 21.30 -4.27 2.19
CA ASP A 239 21.68 -3.19 3.09
C ASP A 239 21.58 -1.82 2.40
N ASP A 240 22.71 -1.11 2.25
CA ASP A 240 22.76 0.19 1.58
C ASP A 240 23.19 0.12 0.10
N THR A 241 23.50 -1.08 -0.39
CA THR A 241 24.01 -1.26 -1.75
C THR A 241 22.90 -1.69 -2.70
N VAL A 242 22.71 -0.93 -3.77
CA VAL A 242 21.82 -1.32 -4.87
C VAL A 242 22.56 -2.26 -5.79
N ILE A 243 22.03 -3.46 -6.00
CA ILE A 243 22.62 -4.48 -6.88
C ILE A 243 21.93 -4.60 -8.23
N GLY A 244 20.77 -3.96 -8.38
CA GLY A 244 20.01 -4.02 -9.62
C GLY A 244 18.73 -3.20 -9.55
N VAL A 245 17.93 -3.23 -10.62
CA VAL A 245 16.66 -2.50 -10.74
C VAL A 245 15.62 -3.40 -11.39
N ILE A 246 14.42 -3.41 -10.81
CA ILE A 246 13.21 -3.98 -11.41
C ILE A 246 12.52 -2.86 -12.18
N VAL A 247 12.22 -3.09 -13.44
CA VAL A 247 11.57 -2.10 -14.32
C VAL A 247 10.22 -2.63 -14.76
N ILE A 248 9.15 -1.87 -14.51
CA ILE A 248 7.79 -2.17 -14.96
C ILE A 248 7.44 -1.18 -16.06
N TYR A 249 7.14 -1.68 -17.25
CA TYR A 249 6.80 -0.87 -18.42
C TYR A 249 5.30 -0.67 -18.60
N SER A 250 4.50 -1.70 -18.27
CA SER A 250 3.05 -1.64 -18.35
C SER A 250 2.37 -2.60 -17.38
N LEU A 251 1.16 -2.26 -16.97
CA LEU A 251 0.26 -3.11 -16.19
C LEU A 251 -0.78 -3.78 -17.08
N LEU A 252 -1.53 -4.71 -16.51
CA LEU A 252 -2.72 -5.29 -17.13
C LEU A 252 -3.79 -4.21 -17.35
N GLU A 253 -4.57 -4.34 -18.40
CA GLU A 253 -5.57 -3.34 -18.84
C GLU A 253 -6.62 -3.02 -17.76
N GLN A 254 -6.89 -3.98 -16.86
CA GLN A 254 -7.85 -3.79 -15.77
C GLN A 254 -7.30 -2.99 -14.59
N LYS A 255 -6.00 -2.72 -14.56
CA LYS A 255 -5.33 -2.05 -13.44
C LYS A 255 -4.98 -0.61 -13.82
N GLU A 256 -5.78 0.33 -13.37
CA GLU A 256 -5.66 1.75 -13.71
C GLU A 256 -4.73 2.54 -12.76
N HIS A 257 -4.50 2.02 -11.55
CA HIS A 257 -3.65 2.67 -10.53
C HIS A 257 -3.00 1.63 -9.62
N PHE A 258 -1.96 2.04 -8.90
CA PHE A 258 -1.39 1.23 -7.83
C PHE A 258 -2.21 1.39 -6.55
N VAL A 259 -2.43 0.28 -5.85
CA VAL A 259 -3.09 0.25 -4.55
C VAL A 259 -2.03 0.16 -3.43
N ALA A 260 -2.44 0.41 -2.18
CA ALA A 260 -1.52 0.40 -1.04
C ALA A 260 -0.69 -0.89 -0.93
N VAL A 261 -1.29 -2.04 -1.24
CA VAL A 261 -0.63 -3.35 -1.28
C VAL A 261 0.52 -3.40 -2.28
N ASP A 262 0.40 -2.72 -3.43
CA ASP A 262 1.47 -2.71 -4.44
C ASP A 262 2.73 -2.01 -3.92
N TYR A 263 2.57 -0.92 -3.18
CA TYR A 263 3.70 -0.20 -2.59
C TYR A 263 4.42 -1.03 -1.53
N GLU A 264 3.67 -1.80 -0.72
CA GLU A 264 4.26 -2.73 0.24
C GLU A 264 4.98 -3.89 -0.49
N LEU A 265 4.38 -4.43 -1.55
CA LEU A 265 5.03 -5.42 -2.41
C LEU A 265 6.29 -4.86 -3.06
N PHE A 266 6.28 -3.63 -3.55
CA PHE A 266 7.47 -2.99 -4.15
C PHE A 266 8.61 -2.87 -3.16
N LYS A 267 8.31 -2.43 -1.95
CA LYS A 267 9.29 -2.31 -0.87
C LYS A 267 9.87 -3.68 -0.49
N MET A 268 9.01 -4.67 -0.34
CA MET A 268 9.41 -6.04 -0.04
C MET A 268 10.23 -6.66 -1.18
N LEU A 269 9.76 -6.55 -2.43
CA LEU A 269 10.46 -7.10 -3.58
C LEU A 269 11.84 -6.49 -3.75
N GLY A 270 12.01 -5.18 -3.53
CA GLY A 270 13.31 -4.52 -3.62
C GLY A 270 14.37 -5.13 -2.71
N ALA A 271 14.00 -5.51 -1.49
CA ALA A 271 14.92 -6.12 -0.52
C ALA A 271 15.07 -7.64 -0.71
N HIS A 272 13.94 -8.35 -0.77
CA HIS A 272 13.95 -9.83 -0.83
C HIS A 272 14.41 -10.37 -2.18
N ALA A 273 14.11 -9.70 -3.29
CA ALA A 273 14.60 -10.07 -4.61
C ALA A 273 16.13 -9.99 -4.67
N ALA A 274 16.70 -8.92 -4.10
CA ALA A 274 18.14 -8.73 -4.06
C ALA A 274 18.84 -9.85 -3.27
N THR A 275 18.38 -10.10 -2.04
CA THR A 275 18.98 -11.14 -1.17
C THR A 275 18.80 -12.54 -1.74
N ALA A 276 17.62 -12.88 -2.26
CA ALA A 276 17.36 -14.19 -2.86
C ALA A 276 18.21 -14.43 -4.11
N LEU A 277 18.29 -13.44 -5.00
CA LEU A 277 19.08 -13.55 -6.23
C LEU A 277 20.58 -13.62 -5.93
N MET A 278 21.09 -12.76 -5.05
CA MET A 278 22.51 -12.77 -4.67
C MET A 278 22.88 -14.05 -3.95
N GLY A 279 22.05 -14.50 -3.00
CA GLY A 279 22.27 -15.79 -2.33
C GLY A 279 22.30 -16.96 -3.30
N ALA A 280 21.39 -16.99 -4.28
CA ALA A 280 21.35 -18.01 -5.30
C ALA A 280 22.58 -17.96 -6.25
N LEU A 281 23.03 -16.75 -6.63
CA LEU A 281 24.24 -16.57 -7.45
C LEU A 281 25.50 -16.99 -6.72
N LEU A 282 25.67 -16.61 -5.46
CA LEU A 282 26.81 -17.01 -4.63
C LEU A 282 26.84 -18.51 -4.43
N PHE A 283 25.69 -19.14 -4.16
CA PHE A 283 25.60 -20.60 -4.03
C PHE A 283 25.92 -21.33 -5.35
N ALA A 284 25.46 -20.80 -6.48
CA ALA A 284 25.77 -21.35 -7.78
C ALA A 284 27.26 -21.20 -8.12
N ASN A 285 27.89 -20.07 -7.79
CA ASN A 285 29.32 -19.83 -7.97
C ASN A 285 30.17 -20.74 -7.07
N ALA A 286 29.65 -21.09 -5.88
CA ALA A 286 30.28 -22.10 -5.00
C ALA A 286 30.01 -23.54 -5.47
N GLU A 287 29.53 -23.77 -6.70
CA GLU A 287 29.19 -25.10 -7.24
C GLU A 287 28.19 -25.88 -6.36
N GLY A 288 27.35 -25.17 -5.60
CA GLY A 288 26.39 -25.77 -4.66
C GLY A 288 27.05 -26.41 -3.42
N LYS A 289 28.31 -26.12 -3.16
CA LYS A 289 29.01 -26.60 -1.97
C LYS A 289 28.60 -25.83 -0.73
N LEU A 290 28.39 -26.53 0.38
CA LEU A 290 28.17 -25.89 1.68
C LEU A 290 29.49 -25.28 2.19
N PRO A 291 29.39 -24.23 3.02
CA PRO A 291 30.57 -23.62 3.64
C PRO A 291 31.35 -24.66 4.47
N GLY A 292 32.69 -24.59 4.43
CA GLY A 292 33.53 -25.43 5.24
C GLY A 292 33.40 -25.15 6.74
N PHE A 293 33.90 -26.08 7.56
CA PHE A 293 33.81 -26.01 9.02
C PHE A 293 34.37 -24.67 9.60
N GLU A 294 35.49 -24.21 9.06
CA GLU A 294 36.10 -22.92 9.46
C GLU A 294 35.17 -21.71 9.27
N ALA A 295 34.45 -21.67 8.15
CA ALA A 295 33.47 -20.59 7.90
C ALA A 295 32.30 -20.65 8.87
N ILE A 296 31.88 -21.85 9.28
CA ILE A 296 30.80 -22.03 10.28
C ILE A 296 31.31 -21.66 11.69
N GLU A 297 32.55 -22.00 12.01
CA GLU A 297 33.17 -21.70 13.31
C GLU A 297 33.32 -20.19 13.53
N ASN A 298 33.64 -19.44 12.46
CA ASN A 298 33.72 -17.97 12.49
C ASN A 298 32.37 -17.27 12.69
N LEU A 299 31.23 -18.00 12.54
CA LEU A 299 29.90 -17.48 12.84
C LEU A 299 29.53 -17.55 14.33
N ARG A 300 30.39 -18.17 15.18
CA ARG A 300 30.12 -18.19 16.62
C ARG A 300 30.14 -16.76 17.17
N VAL A 301 28.96 -16.26 17.44
CA VAL A 301 28.79 -15.02 18.20
C VAL A 301 29.15 -15.34 19.66
N ALA A 302 30.15 -14.67 20.20
CA ALA A 302 30.44 -14.73 21.62
C ALA A 302 29.19 -14.21 22.35
N GLY A 303 28.55 -15.10 23.12
CA GLY A 303 27.39 -14.78 23.95
C GLY A 303 27.74 -13.93 25.17
#